data_fe3a937b95a50870d9a95e39a46a7a40
#
_entry.id   fe3a937b95a50870d9a95e39a46a7a40
#
_cell.length_a   1.000
_cell.length_b   1.000
_cell.length_c   1.000
_cell.angle_alpha   90.00
_cell.angle_beta   90.00
_cell.angle_gamma   90.00
#
_symmetry.space_group_name_H-M   'P 1'
#
loop_
_entity.id
_entity.type
_entity.pdbx_description
1 polymer ?
#
loop_
_entity_poly.entity_id
_entity_poly.type
_entity_poly.pdbx_seq_one_letter_code
_entity_poly.pdbx_strand_id
1 'polypeptide(L)'
;MTTLTKPASPRARRPRHGYRAALGTARGRTGLALVAAVVLAGLLAPLLAGHGPTDQSGLALAVPGTPGHPLGTDDLGRDLLARLLYGIRADLGIIAAAVPLGAALGCLLALAAAVHPVLDTVVQRTFDLILAFPGLILALAVTAILGPGRLPVVLVIALAEIPVFGRLLRTGILVQRGREYVTAARVGGTSGGRILTRHILPNAADPLVVQIAVSLTVAVFVEGAMSFLGVGVRPPEPTLGAVLSQSMPYLAQAPHFAAGPLVTVTALVLGLSLTAEALNREIRR
;
A
#
# COMPACT_ATOMS: atom_id res chain seq x y z
N MET A 1 21.24 -55.89 13.04
CA MET A 1 21.87 -54.55 12.96
C MET A 1 21.06 -53.71 12.01
N THR A 2 20.10 -52.96 12.53
CA THR A 2 19.20 -52.11 11.72
C THR A 2 19.81 -50.71 11.69
N THR A 3 20.33 -50.31 10.53
CA THR A 3 20.89 -48.96 10.33
C THR A 3 19.76 -47.93 10.32
N LEU A 4 19.66 -47.17 11.40
CA LEU A 4 18.80 -45.98 11.49
C LEU A 4 19.35 -44.92 10.53
N THR A 5 18.75 -44.76 9.37
CA THR A 5 18.98 -43.64 8.48
C THR A 5 18.49 -42.36 9.15
N LYS A 6 19.44 -41.49 9.54
CA LYS A 6 19.21 -40.17 10.09
C LYS A 6 18.38 -39.36 9.09
N PRO A 7 17.15 -38.85 9.46
CA PRO A 7 16.39 -38.03 8.54
C PRO A 7 17.17 -36.74 8.25
N ALA A 8 17.35 -36.43 6.97
CA ALA A 8 18.00 -35.23 6.51
C ALA A 8 17.25 -34.02 7.06
N SER A 9 17.93 -33.19 7.87
CA SER A 9 17.38 -31.93 8.36
C SER A 9 16.92 -31.07 7.17
N PRO A 10 15.71 -30.55 7.15
CA PRO A 10 15.29 -29.63 6.12
C PRO A 10 16.19 -28.39 6.19
N ARG A 11 17.06 -28.22 5.19
CA ARG A 11 17.88 -27.02 5.05
C ARG A 11 16.93 -25.83 4.96
N ALA A 12 16.95 -24.95 5.97
CA ALA A 12 16.27 -23.68 5.95
C ALA A 12 16.76 -22.90 4.69
N ARG A 13 15.94 -22.91 3.64
CA ARG A 13 16.22 -22.16 2.41
C ARG A 13 16.19 -20.67 2.78
N ARG A 14 17.31 -19.99 2.54
CA ARG A 14 17.42 -18.53 2.76
C ARG A 14 16.48 -17.80 1.80
N PRO A 15 15.54 -16.96 2.28
CA PRO A 15 14.48 -16.35 1.46
C PRO A 15 14.97 -15.34 0.42
N ARG A 16 16.22 -14.86 0.52
CA ARG A 16 16.79 -13.87 -0.41
C ARG A 16 16.82 -14.28 -1.90
N HIS A 17 16.79 -15.57 -2.22
CA HIS A 17 16.73 -16.06 -3.61
C HIS A 17 15.28 -16.10 -4.14
N GLY A 18 14.27 -16.22 -3.26
CA GLY A 18 12.87 -16.30 -3.64
C GLY A 18 12.31 -15.01 -4.22
N TYR A 19 12.65 -13.83 -3.65
CA TYR A 19 12.12 -12.54 -4.13
C TYR A 19 12.56 -12.21 -5.56
N ARG A 20 13.82 -12.46 -5.91
CA ARG A 20 14.31 -12.27 -7.29
C ARG A 20 13.66 -13.24 -8.27
N ALA A 21 13.44 -14.49 -7.84
CA ALA A 21 12.75 -15.49 -8.64
C ALA A 21 11.28 -15.10 -8.86
N ALA A 22 10.59 -14.58 -7.82
CA ALA A 22 9.23 -14.09 -7.91
C ALA A 22 9.07 -12.99 -8.97
N LEU A 23 9.93 -11.97 -8.91
CA LEU A 23 9.94 -10.87 -9.88
C LEU A 23 10.37 -11.31 -11.29
N GLY A 24 11.08 -12.43 -11.42
CA GLY A 24 11.45 -13.04 -12.70
C GLY A 24 10.30 -13.77 -13.41
N THR A 25 9.21 -14.10 -12.73
CA THR A 25 8.02 -14.74 -13.33
C THR A 25 7.31 -13.80 -14.30
N ALA A 26 6.54 -14.34 -15.25
CA ALA A 26 5.75 -13.52 -16.18
C ALA A 26 4.80 -12.56 -15.41
N ARG A 27 4.12 -13.07 -14.37
CA ARG A 27 3.24 -12.25 -13.52
C ARG A 27 3.99 -11.16 -12.75
N GLY A 28 5.13 -11.51 -12.14
CA GLY A 28 5.95 -10.53 -11.42
C GLY A 28 6.47 -9.41 -12.33
N ARG A 29 6.93 -9.77 -13.53
CA ARG A 29 7.39 -8.79 -14.53
C ARG A 29 6.25 -7.90 -15.03
N THR A 30 5.10 -8.47 -15.37
CA THR A 30 3.92 -7.70 -15.81
C THR A 30 3.44 -6.77 -14.70
N GLY A 31 3.31 -7.28 -13.47
CA GLY A 31 2.92 -6.48 -12.32
C GLY A 31 3.88 -5.32 -12.06
N LEU A 32 5.18 -5.61 -12.03
CA LEU A 32 6.21 -4.59 -11.83
C LEU A 32 6.24 -3.56 -12.97
N ALA A 33 6.07 -4.00 -14.23
CA ALA A 33 6.02 -3.09 -15.38
C ALA A 33 4.83 -2.12 -15.31
N LEU A 34 3.64 -2.61 -14.94
CA LEU A 34 2.46 -1.76 -14.74
C LEU A 34 2.68 -0.74 -13.63
N VAL A 35 3.15 -1.19 -12.46
CA VAL A 35 3.45 -0.29 -11.33
C VAL A 35 4.51 0.73 -11.73
N ALA A 36 5.61 0.28 -12.36
CA ALA A 36 6.68 1.16 -12.80
C ALA A 36 6.19 2.21 -13.80
N ALA A 37 5.36 1.81 -14.77
CA ALA A 37 4.80 2.74 -15.75
C ALA A 37 3.98 3.86 -15.08
N VAL A 38 3.08 3.48 -14.14
CA VAL A 38 2.26 4.47 -13.40
C VAL A 38 3.12 5.34 -12.50
N VAL A 39 4.07 4.74 -11.75
CA VAL A 39 4.98 5.49 -10.87
C VAL A 39 5.84 6.46 -11.66
N LEU A 40 6.41 6.03 -12.79
CA LEU A 40 7.21 6.91 -13.66
C LEU A 40 6.36 8.03 -14.25
N ALA A 41 5.12 7.75 -14.68
CA ALA A 41 4.20 8.79 -15.17
C ALA A 41 3.94 9.86 -14.09
N GLY A 42 3.69 9.46 -12.85
CA GLY A 42 3.48 10.40 -11.73
C GLY A 42 4.75 11.20 -11.37
N LEU A 43 5.90 10.53 -11.33
CA LEU A 43 7.18 11.20 -11.01
C LEU A 43 7.59 12.19 -12.10
N LEU A 44 7.36 11.85 -13.36
CA LEU A 44 7.68 12.68 -14.51
C LEU A 44 6.56 13.68 -14.85
N ALA A 45 5.51 13.79 -14.02
CA ALA A 45 4.41 14.73 -14.24
C ALA A 45 4.88 16.17 -14.59
N PRO A 46 5.87 16.78 -13.89
CA PRO A 46 6.32 18.13 -14.23
C PRO A 46 6.99 18.26 -15.60
N LEU A 47 7.47 17.14 -16.16
CA LEU A 47 8.13 17.11 -17.47
C LEU A 47 7.17 16.73 -18.60
N LEU A 48 6.15 15.90 -18.29
CA LEU A 48 5.21 15.38 -19.29
C LEU A 48 3.95 16.24 -19.41
N ALA A 49 3.57 16.97 -18.37
CA ALA A 49 2.43 17.85 -18.39
C ALA A 49 2.86 19.20 -19.02
N GLY A 50 2.22 19.55 -20.13
CA GLY A 50 2.45 20.85 -20.79
C GLY A 50 1.84 22.03 -20.04
N HIS A 51 0.92 21.76 -19.11
CA HIS A 51 0.17 22.76 -18.33
C HIS A 51 0.22 22.43 -16.83
N GLY A 52 -0.02 23.41 -15.99
CA GLY A 52 -0.28 23.17 -14.58
C GLY A 52 -1.61 22.43 -14.36
N PRO A 53 -1.74 21.62 -13.30
CA PRO A 53 -2.96 20.82 -13.08
C PRO A 53 -4.20 21.66 -12.72
N THR A 54 -4.01 22.95 -12.49
CA THR A 54 -5.07 23.92 -12.13
C THR A 54 -5.28 24.98 -13.21
N ASP A 55 -4.44 25.01 -14.24
CA ASP A 55 -4.49 26.01 -15.29
C ASP A 55 -5.73 25.81 -16.19
N GLN A 56 -6.54 26.82 -16.30
CA GLN A 56 -7.74 26.87 -17.16
C GLN A 56 -7.32 27.43 -18.52
N SER A 57 -6.74 26.59 -19.35
CA SER A 57 -6.11 26.97 -20.63
C SER A 57 -6.90 26.57 -21.86
N GLY A 58 -7.99 25.82 -21.69
CA GLY A 58 -8.80 25.29 -22.79
C GLY A 58 -10.28 25.59 -22.67
N LEU A 59 -11.03 25.18 -23.70
CA LEU A 59 -12.49 25.15 -23.65
C LEU A 59 -12.93 24.02 -22.72
N ALA A 60 -14.02 24.24 -21.98
CA ALA A 60 -14.60 23.22 -21.11
C ALA A 60 -15.03 21.97 -21.92
N LEU A 61 -14.73 20.78 -21.38
CA LEU A 61 -15.08 19.48 -21.97
C LEU A 61 -14.57 19.29 -23.41
N ALA A 62 -13.43 19.90 -23.76
CA ALA A 62 -12.83 19.71 -25.07
C ALA A 62 -12.44 18.24 -25.29
N VAL A 63 -12.63 17.76 -26.53
CA VAL A 63 -12.37 16.36 -26.89
C VAL A 63 -10.87 16.03 -26.88
N PRO A 64 -10.49 14.76 -26.71
CA PRO A 64 -9.11 14.31 -26.87
C PRO A 64 -8.54 14.67 -28.23
N GLY A 65 -7.26 15.09 -28.25
CA GLY A 65 -6.58 15.55 -29.47
C GLY A 65 -6.78 17.03 -29.78
N THR A 66 -7.50 17.78 -28.97
CA THR A 66 -7.53 19.26 -29.06
C THR A 66 -6.13 19.81 -28.91
N PRO A 67 -5.71 20.80 -29.75
CA PRO A 67 -4.37 21.38 -29.69
C PRO A 67 -3.98 21.82 -28.27
N GLY A 68 -2.86 21.30 -27.76
CA GLY A 68 -2.40 21.52 -26.39
C GLY A 68 -3.02 20.62 -25.34
N HIS A 69 -4.07 19.83 -25.66
CA HIS A 69 -4.80 18.97 -24.72
C HIS A 69 -4.95 17.53 -25.25
N PRO A 70 -3.92 16.67 -25.11
CA PRO A 70 -3.92 15.33 -25.70
C PRO A 70 -5.09 14.45 -25.22
N LEU A 71 -5.48 14.56 -23.95
CA LEU A 71 -6.63 13.83 -23.37
C LEU A 71 -7.90 14.69 -23.29
N GLY A 72 -7.87 15.92 -23.86
CA GLY A 72 -8.96 16.88 -23.73
C GLY A 72 -8.90 17.66 -22.42
N THR A 73 -10.01 18.32 -22.08
CA THR A 73 -10.13 19.15 -20.89
C THR A 73 -11.29 18.74 -19.99
N ASP A 74 -11.24 19.15 -18.73
CA ASP A 74 -12.34 18.97 -17.79
C ASP A 74 -13.43 20.06 -17.93
N ASP A 75 -14.38 20.06 -17.00
CA ASP A 75 -15.50 20.99 -16.93
C ASP A 75 -15.11 22.47 -16.72
N LEU A 76 -13.89 22.72 -16.26
CA LEU A 76 -13.33 24.06 -16.05
C LEU A 76 -12.27 24.44 -17.12
N GLY A 77 -12.10 23.63 -18.17
CA GLY A 77 -11.10 23.86 -19.22
C GLY A 77 -9.65 23.54 -18.78
N ARG A 78 -9.46 22.72 -17.73
CA ARG A 78 -8.14 22.30 -17.28
C ARG A 78 -7.70 21.05 -18.03
N ASP A 79 -6.41 20.94 -18.34
CA ASP A 79 -5.86 19.82 -19.11
C ASP A 79 -5.97 18.49 -18.35
N LEU A 80 -6.65 17.51 -18.94
CA LEU A 80 -6.88 16.20 -18.33
C LEU A 80 -5.60 15.38 -18.18
N LEU A 81 -4.63 15.51 -19.11
CA LEU A 81 -3.35 14.82 -18.99
C LEU A 81 -2.57 15.35 -17.78
N ALA A 82 -2.50 16.67 -17.61
CA ALA A 82 -1.84 17.29 -16.47
C ALA A 82 -2.50 16.84 -15.16
N ARG A 83 -3.83 16.90 -15.09
CA ARG A 83 -4.58 16.47 -13.89
C ARG A 83 -4.38 15.00 -13.57
N LEU A 84 -4.30 14.13 -14.57
CA LEU A 84 -4.05 12.71 -14.41
C LEU A 84 -2.63 12.47 -13.83
N LEU A 85 -1.61 13.06 -14.45
CA LEU A 85 -0.21 12.89 -14.04
C LEU A 85 0.05 13.42 -12.63
N TYR A 86 -0.43 14.62 -12.33
CA TYR A 86 -0.31 15.21 -10.98
C TYR A 86 -1.18 14.49 -9.95
N GLY A 87 -2.35 13.95 -10.36
CA GLY A 87 -3.18 13.09 -9.53
C GLY A 87 -2.47 11.81 -9.12
N ILE A 88 -1.84 11.12 -10.07
CA ILE A 88 -0.98 9.95 -9.79
C ILE A 88 0.10 10.32 -8.77
N ARG A 89 0.79 11.44 -8.98
CA ARG A 89 1.86 11.89 -8.07
C ARG A 89 1.34 12.17 -6.66
N ALA A 90 0.16 12.77 -6.54
CA ALA A 90 -0.47 13.06 -5.25
C ALA A 90 -0.83 11.76 -4.51
N ASP A 91 -1.51 10.83 -5.19
CA ASP A 91 -1.94 9.55 -4.64
C ASP A 91 -0.74 8.70 -4.21
N LEU A 92 0.28 8.59 -5.06
CA LEU A 92 1.52 7.87 -4.74
C LEU A 92 2.21 8.48 -3.50
N GLY A 93 2.24 9.81 -3.38
CA GLY A 93 2.80 10.49 -2.21
C GLY A 93 2.05 10.15 -0.91
N ILE A 94 0.73 10.13 -0.95
CA ILE A 94 -0.13 9.76 0.17
C ILE A 94 0.12 8.30 0.58
N ILE A 95 0.08 7.38 -0.37
CA ILE A 95 0.22 5.94 -0.12
C ILE A 95 1.63 5.61 0.39
N ALA A 96 2.66 6.22 -0.23
CA ALA A 96 4.05 6.03 0.17
C ALA A 96 4.36 6.58 1.56
N ALA A 97 3.60 7.54 2.06
CA ALA A 97 3.69 8.01 3.44
C ALA A 97 2.87 7.14 4.41
N ALA A 98 1.64 6.82 4.04
CA ALA A 98 0.67 6.17 4.92
C ALA A 98 1.03 4.71 5.24
N VAL A 99 1.32 3.90 4.24
CA VAL A 99 1.58 2.46 4.43
C VAL A 99 2.84 2.20 5.26
N PRO A 100 4.02 2.84 4.97
CA PRO A 100 5.18 2.67 5.83
C PRO A 100 4.99 3.19 7.26
N LEU A 101 4.25 4.29 7.43
CA LEU A 101 3.93 4.82 8.77
C LEU A 101 3.11 3.81 9.57
N GLY A 102 2.02 3.28 9.02
CA GLY A 102 1.19 2.27 9.66
C GLY A 102 1.96 0.97 9.93
N ALA A 103 2.75 0.52 8.96
CA ALA A 103 3.61 -0.66 9.12
C ALA A 103 4.64 -0.48 10.23
N ALA A 104 5.34 0.66 10.28
CA ALA A 104 6.32 0.95 11.31
C ALA A 104 5.70 0.98 12.71
N LEU A 105 4.59 1.72 12.89
CA LEU A 105 3.89 1.81 14.15
C LEU A 105 3.33 0.45 14.59
N GLY A 106 2.71 -0.31 13.69
CA GLY A 106 2.19 -1.64 13.97
C GLY A 106 3.30 -2.63 14.38
N CYS A 107 4.42 -2.62 13.67
CA CYS A 107 5.57 -3.45 14.00
C CYS A 107 6.20 -3.04 15.35
N LEU A 108 6.34 -1.76 15.64
CA LEU A 108 6.85 -1.26 16.92
C LEU A 108 5.96 -1.69 18.09
N LEU A 109 4.64 -1.56 17.95
CA LEU A 109 3.68 -2.02 18.95
C LEU A 109 3.75 -3.54 19.15
N ALA A 110 3.88 -4.33 18.08
CA ALA A 110 4.07 -5.78 18.18
C ALA A 110 5.37 -6.16 18.88
N LEU A 111 6.46 -5.44 18.66
CA LEU A 111 7.73 -5.65 19.36
C LEU A 111 7.63 -5.30 20.85
N ALA A 112 6.98 -4.19 21.18
CA ALA A 112 6.72 -3.81 22.57
C ALA A 112 5.84 -4.87 23.29
N ALA A 113 4.79 -5.34 22.61
CA ALA A 113 3.92 -6.42 23.08
C ALA A 113 4.67 -7.73 23.33
N ALA A 114 5.70 -8.02 22.54
CA ALA A 114 6.50 -9.24 22.69
C ALA A 114 7.31 -9.31 23.98
N VAL A 115 7.49 -8.20 24.71
CA VAL A 115 8.31 -8.13 25.93
C VAL A 115 7.52 -8.54 27.18
N HIS A 116 6.22 -8.17 27.25
CA HIS A 116 5.42 -8.37 28.47
C HIS A 116 3.97 -8.74 28.14
N PRO A 117 3.37 -9.75 28.83
CA PRO A 117 2.01 -10.24 28.51
C PRO A 117 0.91 -9.20 28.71
N VAL A 118 1.05 -8.28 29.67
CA VAL A 118 0.07 -7.19 29.86
C VAL A 118 0.12 -6.23 28.69
N LEU A 119 1.30 -5.85 28.20
CA LEU A 119 1.44 -5.02 27.00
C LEU A 119 0.85 -5.71 25.78
N ASP A 120 1.05 -7.03 25.63
CA ASP A 120 0.43 -7.79 24.55
C ASP A 120 -1.09 -7.68 24.60
N THR A 121 -1.70 -7.85 25.75
CA THR A 121 -3.16 -7.71 25.91
C THR A 121 -3.63 -6.31 25.56
N VAL A 122 -2.98 -5.27 26.07
CA VAL A 122 -3.37 -3.87 25.79
C VAL A 122 -3.26 -3.55 24.30
N VAL A 123 -2.13 -3.92 23.66
CA VAL A 123 -1.91 -3.68 22.23
C VAL A 123 -2.96 -4.41 21.39
N GLN A 124 -3.27 -5.69 21.71
CA GLN A 124 -4.30 -6.41 20.95
C GLN A 124 -5.69 -5.77 21.12
N ARG A 125 -6.03 -5.29 22.32
CA ARG A 125 -7.30 -4.57 22.54
C ARG A 125 -7.35 -3.24 21.79
N THR A 126 -6.23 -2.53 21.71
CA THR A 126 -6.14 -1.32 20.88
C THR A 126 -6.35 -1.66 19.39
N PHE A 127 -5.77 -2.76 18.90
CA PHE A 127 -6.01 -3.22 17.53
C PHE A 127 -7.46 -3.62 17.29
N ASP A 128 -8.10 -4.30 18.27
CA ASP A 128 -9.54 -4.63 18.21
C ASP A 128 -10.40 -3.36 18.09
N LEU A 129 -10.09 -2.34 18.88
CA LEU A 129 -10.79 -1.05 18.85
C LEU A 129 -10.66 -0.35 17.50
N ILE A 130 -9.46 -0.31 16.93
CA ILE A 130 -9.25 0.31 15.60
C ILE A 130 -10.08 -0.43 14.54
N LEU A 131 -10.06 -1.75 14.54
CA LEU A 131 -10.77 -2.58 13.54
C LEU A 131 -12.29 -2.64 13.79
N ALA A 132 -12.78 -2.24 14.96
CA ALA A 132 -14.22 -2.15 15.23
C ALA A 132 -14.89 -1.01 14.44
N PHE A 133 -14.13 0.01 14.02
CA PHE A 133 -14.66 1.09 13.21
C PHE A 133 -14.72 0.69 11.74
N PRO A 134 -15.90 0.79 11.08
CA PRO A 134 -15.95 0.71 9.62
C PRO A 134 -15.06 1.79 8.98
N GLY A 135 -14.21 1.39 8.02
CA GLY A 135 -13.17 2.26 7.47
C GLY A 135 -13.67 3.63 6.98
N LEU A 136 -14.82 3.68 6.32
CA LEU A 136 -15.41 4.95 5.87
C LEU A 136 -15.90 5.84 7.03
N ILE A 137 -16.41 5.23 8.11
CA ILE A 137 -16.82 5.99 9.30
C ILE A 137 -15.59 6.57 10.00
N LEU A 138 -14.52 5.80 10.09
CA LEU A 138 -13.23 6.29 10.60
C LEU A 138 -12.70 7.44 9.74
N ALA A 139 -12.77 7.32 8.41
CA ALA A 139 -12.38 8.38 7.49
C ALA A 139 -13.17 9.66 7.70
N LEU A 140 -14.50 9.55 7.80
CA LEU A 140 -15.39 10.68 8.07
C LEU A 140 -15.07 11.34 9.42
N ALA A 141 -14.87 10.56 10.49
CA ALA A 141 -14.55 11.07 11.81
C ALA A 141 -13.22 11.83 11.84
N VAL A 142 -12.17 11.27 11.25
CA VAL A 142 -10.86 11.92 11.17
C VAL A 142 -10.93 13.20 10.34
N THR A 143 -11.63 13.16 9.21
CA THR A 143 -11.81 14.33 8.33
C THR A 143 -12.69 15.40 8.97
N ALA A 144 -13.68 15.03 9.77
CA ALA A 144 -14.52 15.99 10.51
C ALA A 144 -13.70 16.78 11.54
N ILE A 145 -12.68 16.16 12.15
CA ILE A 145 -11.83 16.80 13.15
C ILE A 145 -10.73 17.65 12.52
N LEU A 146 -10.04 17.11 11.49
CA LEU A 146 -8.84 17.72 10.90
C LEU A 146 -9.12 18.56 9.66
N GLY A 147 -10.35 18.51 9.14
CA GLY A 147 -10.68 19.02 7.81
C GLY A 147 -10.25 18.04 6.71
N PRO A 148 -10.72 18.24 5.47
CA PRO A 148 -10.29 17.43 4.32
C PRO A 148 -8.91 17.83 3.83
N GLY A 149 -8.15 16.87 3.32
CA GLY A 149 -6.80 17.10 2.81
C GLY A 149 -5.95 15.84 2.79
N ARG A 150 -4.68 15.99 2.43
CA ARG A 150 -3.73 14.87 2.35
C ARG A 150 -3.45 14.23 3.70
N LEU A 151 -3.29 15.04 4.76
CA LEU A 151 -2.94 14.56 6.09
C LEU A 151 -4.01 13.62 6.69
N PRO A 152 -5.32 13.95 6.70
CA PRO A 152 -6.35 13.02 7.15
C PRO A 152 -6.34 11.70 6.40
N VAL A 153 -6.14 11.71 5.08
CA VAL A 153 -6.08 10.49 4.28
C VAL A 153 -4.89 9.62 4.70
N VAL A 154 -3.70 10.21 4.86
CA VAL A 154 -2.50 9.52 5.35
C VAL A 154 -2.76 8.90 6.72
N LEU A 155 -3.38 9.64 7.64
CA LEU A 155 -3.65 9.16 9.00
C LEU A 155 -4.68 8.02 9.03
N VAL A 156 -5.74 8.11 8.24
CA VAL A 156 -6.77 7.06 8.15
C VAL A 156 -6.15 5.76 7.62
N ILE A 157 -5.40 5.83 6.54
CA ILE A 157 -4.75 4.65 5.96
C ILE A 157 -3.72 4.09 6.95
N ALA A 158 -2.86 4.95 7.53
CA ALA A 158 -1.85 4.50 8.49
C ALA A 158 -2.50 3.84 9.72
N LEU A 159 -3.58 4.42 10.25
CA LEU A 159 -4.29 3.88 11.41
C LEU A 159 -4.88 2.49 11.10
N ALA A 160 -5.47 2.30 9.93
CA ALA A 160 -5.99 1.01 9.49
C ALA A 160 -4.88 -0.06 9.31
N GLU A 161 -3.69 0.35 8.87
CA GLU A 161 -2.56 -0.55 8.66
C GLU A 161 -1.84 -0.97 9.96
N ILE A 162 -1.92 -0.17 11.04
CA ILE A 162 -1.30 -0.51 12.34
C ILE A 162 -1.66 -1.91 12.82
N PRO A 163 -2.96 -2.30 12.97
CA PRO A 163 -3.32 -3.63 13.43
C PRO A 163 -2.94 -4.74 12.43
N VAL A 164 -2.95 -4.46 11.14
CA VAL A 164 -2.61 -5.42 10.09
C VAL A 164 -1.15 -5.87 10.22
N PHE A 165 -0.22 -4.92 10.22
CA PHE A 165 1.22 -5.22 10.39
C PHE A 165 1.55 -5.70 11.80
N GLY A 166 0.92 -5.12 12.81
CA GLY A 166 1.14 -5.50 14.20
C GLY A 166 0.78 -6.95 14.48
N ARG A 167 -0.39 -7.40 14.04
CA ARG A 167 -0.83 -8.80 14.20
C ARG A 167 -0.01 -9.77 13.36
N LEU A 168 0.35 -9.38 12.15
CA LEU A 168 1.16 -10.22 11.28
C LEU A 168 2.54 -10.48 11.89
N LEU A 169 3.23 -9.44 12.35
CA LEU A 169 4.54 -9.58 13.01
C LEU A 169 4.42 -10.36 14.33
N ARG A 170 3.41 -10.06 15.15
CA ARG A 170 3.16 -10.80 16.40
C ARG A 170 3.01 -12.30 16.15
N THR A 171 2.18 -12.67 15.18
CA THR A 171 1.98 -14.08 14.80
C THR A 171 3.30 -14.72 14.36
N GLY A 172 4.07 -14.02 13.52
CA GLY A 172 5.41 -14.47 13.12
C GLY A 172 6.34 -14.70 14.32
N ILE A 173 6.37 -13.76 15.27
CA ILE A 173 7.17 -13.90 16.50
C ILE A 173 6.74 -15.12 17.32
N LEU A 174 5.44 -15.34 17.50
CA LEU A 174 4.93 -16.49 18.27
C LEU A 174 5.29 -17.83 17.61
N VAL A 175 5.15 -17.93 16.29
CA VAL A 175 5.54 -19.12 15.54
C VAL A 175 7.03 -19.40 15.66
N GLN A 176 7.87 -18.37 15.53
CA GLN A 176 9.32 -18.55 15.62
C GLN A 176 9.79 -18.88 17.06
N ARG A 177 9.10 -18.39 18.09
CA ARG A 177 9.41 -18.72 19.50
C ARG A 177 9.31 -20.23 19.81
N GLY A 178 8.44 -20.96 19.09
CA GLY A 178 8.28 -22.41 19.24
C GLY A 178 9.29 -23.26 18.45
N ARG A 179 10.23 -22.67 17.71
CA ARG A 179 11.21 -23.39 16.91
C ARG A 179 12.38 -23.90 17.74
N GLU A 180 12.92 -25.08 17.38
CA GLU A 180 14.04 -25.76 18.06
C GLU A 180 15.30 -24.88 18.15
N TYR A 181 15.62 -24.10 17.12
CA TYR A 181 16.79 -23.21 17.15
C TYR A 181 16.69 -22.12 18.22
N VAL A 182 15.46 -21.66 18.56
CA VAL A 182 15.24 -20.70 19.64
C VAL A 182 15.46 -21.36 20.98
N THR A 183 14.99 -22.61 21.14
CA THR A 183 15.22 -23.41 22.36
C THR A 183 16.72 -23.68 22.53
N ALA A 184 17.42 -24.07 21.50
CA ALA A 184 18.87 -24.28 21.51
C ALA A 184 19.64 -22.99 21.91
N ALA A 185 19.26 -21.83 21.36
CA ALA A 185 19.87 -20.55 21.70
C ALA A 185 19.62 -20.17 23.17
N ARG A 186 18.45 -20.52 23.71
CA ARG A 186 18.09 -20.28 25.14
C ARG A 186 18.90 -21.16 26.07
N VAL A 187 19.04 -22.46 25.75
CA VAL A 187 19.89 -23.40 26.51
C VAL A 187 21.34 -22.97 26.47
N GLY A 188 21.81 -22.40 25.32
CA GLY A 188 23.15 -21.83 25.19
C GLY A 188 23.35 -20.49 25.92
N GLY A 189 22.41 -20.05 26.76
CA GLY A 189 22.56 -18.85 27.60
C GLY A 189 22.38 -17.51 26.88
N THR A 190 21.85 -17.53 25.64
CA THR A 190 21.61 -16.27 24.90
C THR A 190 20.44 -15.48 25.51
N SER A 191 20.65 -14.19 25.76
CA SER A 191 19.63 -13.31 26.36
C SER A 191 18.38 -13.18 25.47
N GLY A 192 17.20 -13.04 26.10
CA GLY A 192 15.90 -12.98 25.41
C GLY A 192 15.82 -11.87 24.34
N GLY A 193 16.38 -10.69 24.61
CA GLY A 193 16.44 -9.59 23.65
C GLY A 193 17.29 -9.94 22.41
N ARG A 194 18.44 -10.61 22.61
CA ARG A 194 19.30 -11.07 21.50
C ARG A 194 18.63 -12.19 20.69
N ILE A 195 17.89 -13.07 21.35
CA ILE A 195 17.09 -14.09 20.69
C ILE A 195 16.02 -13.43 19.81
N LEU A 196 15.29 -12.44 20.35
CA LEU A 196 14.24 -11.73 19.61
C LEU A 196 14.82 -11.02 18.37
N THR A 197 15.85 -10.21 18.56
CA THR A 197 16.36 -9.34 17.48
C THR A 197 17.19 -10.09 16.45
N ARG A 198 17.99 -11.09 16.85
CA ARG A 198 18.95 -11.76 15.96
C ARG A 198 18.44 -13.09 15.38
N HIS A 199 17.52 -13.75 16.07
CA HIS A 199 17.04 -15.08 15.67
C HIS A 199 15.56 -15.08 15.25
N ILE A 200 14.67 -14.39 15.97
CA ILE A 200 13.23 -14.42 15.72
C ILE A 200 12.85 -13.40 14.66
N LEU A 201 13.17 -12.13 14.87
CA LEU A 201 12.70 -11.01 14.03
C LEU A 201 13.08 -11.15 12.56
N PRO A 202 14.31 -11.53 12.16
CA PRO A 202 14.65 -11.70 10.74
C PRO A 202 13.83 -12.77 10.02
N ASN A 203 13.38 -13.81 10.76
CA ASN A 203 12.56 -14.89 10.20
C ASN A 203 11.05 -14.63 10.34
N ALA A 204 10.63 -13.78 11.28
CA ALA A 204 9.24 -13.38 11.46
C ALA A 204 8.81 -12.27 10.51
N ALA A 205 9.77 -11.54 9.92
CA ALA A 205 9.51 -10.39 9.05
C ALA A 205 9.23 -10.76 7.59
N ASP A 206 9.54 -11.98 7.13
CA ASP A 206 9.36 -12.39 5.73
C ASP A 206 7.92 -12.13 5.20
N PRO A 207 6.84 -12.44 5.92
CA PRO A 207 5.48 -12.17 5.45
C PRO A 207 5.16 -10.68 5.30
N LEU A 208 5.89 -9.79 5.98
CA LEU A 208 5.67 -8.34 5.90
C LEU A 208 5.95 -7.79 4.49
N VAL A 209 6.88 -8.40 3.75
CA VAL A 209 7.21 -7.98 2.37
C VAL A 209 6.02 -8.16 1.44
N VAL A 210 5.32 -9.30 1.55
CA VAL A 210 4.09 -9.53 0.78
C VAL A 210 2.98 -8.60 1.25
N GLN A 211 2.87 -8.42 2.58
CA GLN A 211 1.86 -7.54 3.16
C GLN A 211 1.99 -6.10 2.65
N ILE A 212 3.21 -5.57 2.50
CA ILE A 212 3.41 -4.23 1.94
C ILE A 212 2.73 -4.10 0.56
N ALA A 213 2.93 -5.06 -0.34
CA ALA A 213 2.32 -5.00 -1.68
C ALA A 213 0.78 -5.09 -1.63
N VAL A 214 0.24 -5.90 -0.71
CA VAL A 214 -1.22 -5.98 -0.46
C VAL A 214 -1.74 -4.67 0.11
N SER A 215 -1.07 -4.13 1.13
CA SER A 215 -1.45 -2.86 1.77
C SER A 215 -1.40 -1.68 0.82
N LEU A 216 -0.40 -1.61 -0.06
CA LEU A 216 -0.36 -0.58 -1.11
C LEU A 216 -1.58 -0.67 -2.03
N THR A 217 -2.02 -1.88 -2.40
CA THR A 217 -3.23 -2.07 -3.21
C THR A 217 -4.48 -1.57 -2.48
N VAL A 218 -4.64 -1.93 -1.21
CA VAL A 218 -5.78 -1.48 -0.38
C VAL A 218 -5.75 0.04 -0.18
N ALA A 219 -4.56 0.61 0.06
CA ALA A 219 -4.38 2.04 0.24
C ALA A 219 -4.80 2.86 -0.99
N VAL A 220 -4.55 2.36 -2.23
CA VAL A 220 -5.05 2.98 -3.47
C VAL A 220 -6.57 3.06 -3.47
N PHE A 221 -7.25 1.98 -3.07
CA PHE A 221 -8.71 1.97 -2.98
C PHE A 221 -9.25 2.92 -1.91
N VAL A 222 -8.65 2.93 -0.73
CA VAL A 222 -9.08 3.78 0.40
C VAL A 222 -8.89 5.25 0.05
N GLU A 223 -7.72 5.64 -0.49
CA GLU A 223 -7.46 7.00 -0.96
C GLU A 223 -8.46 7.40 -2.03
N GLY A 224 -8.58 6.58 -3.09
CA GLY A 224 -9.50 6.84 -4.20
C GLY A 224 -10.94 6.99 -3.74
N ALA A 225 -11.42 6.14 -2.84
CA ALA A 225 -12.76 6.23 -2.27
C ALA A 225 -12.97 7.50 -1.43
N MET A 226 -12.01 7.84 -0.55
CA MET A 226 -12.08 9.07 0.26
C MET A 226 -12.10 10.32 -0.61
N SER A 227 -11.24 10.40 -1.62
CA SER A 227 -11.15 11.54 -2.53
C SER A 227 -12.37 11.60 -3.47
N PHE A 228 -12.88 10.45 -3.94
CA PHE A 228 -14.11 10.37 -4.72
C PHE A 228 -15.33 10.88 -3.95
N LEU A 229 -15.44 10.54 -2.67
CA LEU A 229 -16.54 10.99 -1.78
C LEU A 229 -16.37 12.44 -1.28
N GLY A 230 -15.26 13.12 -1.62
CA GLY A 230 -14.98 14.49 -1.23
C GLY A 230 -14.53 14.65 0.23
N VAL A 231 -14.23 13.55 0.93
CA VAL A 231 -13.68 13.56 2.31
C VAL A 231 -12.16 13.44 2.33
N GLY A 232 -11.55 13.16 1.18
CA GLY A 232 -10.09 13.12 1.00
C GLY A 232 -9.52 14.47 0.57
N VAL A 233 -8.67 14.44 -0.45
CA VAL A 233 -8.08 15.64 -1.05
C VAL A 233 -9.13 16.38 -1.87
N ARG A 234 -9.27 17.67 -1.63
CA ARG A 234 -10.28 18.52 -2.30
C ARG A 234 -9.68 19.29 -3.47
N PRO A 235 -10.52 19.65 -4.46
CA PRO A 235 -10.14 20.62 -5.48
C PRO A 235 -9.57 21.91 -4.83
N PRO A 236 -8.60 22.58 -5.49
CA PRO A 236 -8.15 22.39 -6.87
C PRO A 236 -7.12 21.27 -7.07
N GLU A 237 -6.56 20.68 -5.99
CA GLU A 237 -5.56 19.63 -6.11
C GLU A 237 -6.15 18.37 -6.78
N PRO A 238 -5.52 17.83 -7.84
CA PRO A 238 -5.99 16.62 -8.45
C PRO A 238 -5.55 15.38 -7.66
N THR A 239 -6.45 14.42 -7.52
CA THR A 239 -6.21 13.02 -7.21
C THR A 239 -7.02 12.18 -8.20
N LEU A 240 -6.67 10.91 -8.41
CA LEU A 240 -7.42 10.06 -9.34
C LEU A 240 -8.89 9.93 -8.92
N GLY A 241 -9.13 9.77 -7.60
CA GLY A 241 -10.48 9.71 -7.03
C GLY A 241 -11.28 11.00 -7.21
N ALA A 242 -10.66 12.17 -6.98
CA ALA A 242 -11.32 13.46 -7.15
C ALA A 242 -11.63 13.76 -8.63
N VAL A 243 -10.71 13.46 -9.54
CA VAL A 243 -10.93 13.63 -10.99
C VAL A 243 -12.05 12.72 -11.47
N LEU A 244 -12.09 11.46 -10.99
CA LEU A 244 -13.17 10.53 -11.29
C LEU A 244 -14.51 11.04 -10.76
N SER A 245 -14.59 11.54 -9.54
CA SER A 245 -15.81 12.12 -8.96
C SER A 245 -16.33 13.30 -9.78
N GLN A 246 -15.44 14.20 -10.21
CA GLN A 246 -15.78 15.36 -11.06
C GLN A 246 -16.29 14.95 -12.45
N SER A 247 -15.87 13.80 -12.98
CA SER A 247 -16.30 13.33 -14.28
C SER A 247 -17.72 12.75 -14.30
N MET A 248 -18.27 12.36 -13.13
CA MET A 248 -19.57 11.66 -13.04
C MET A 248 -20.73 12.39 -13.72
N PRO A 249 -20.93 13.72 -13.53
CA PRO A 249 -22.01 14.45 -14.18
C PRO A 249 -21.88 14.50 -15.71
N TYR A 250 -20.68 14.30 -16.25
CA TYR A 250 -20.35 14.47 -17.67
C TYR A 250 -20.15 13.16 -18.43
N LEU A 251 -20.41 12.01 -17.81
CA LEU A 251 -20.15 10.69 -18.43
C LEU A 251 -20.81 10.49 -19.79
N ALA A 252 -22.02 11.02 -19.98
CA ALA A 252 -22.74 10.91 -21.25
C ALA A 252 -22.15 11.82 -22.34
N GLN A 253 -21.54 12.96 -21.97
CA GLN A 253 -21.05 13.98 -22.89
C GLN A 253 -19.53 13.84 -23.15
N ALA A 254 -18.77 13.50 -22.10
CA ALA A 254 -17.32 13.46 -22.09
C ALA A 254 -16.78 12.20 -21.37
N PRO A 255 -17.02 10.97 -21.89
CA PRO A 255 -16.60 9.72 -21.24
C PRO A 255 -15.08 9.63 -21.09
N HIS A 256 -14.31 10.32 -21.91
CA HIS A 256 -12.85 10.40 -21.83
C HIS A 256 -12.37 11.02 -20.53
N PHE A 257 -13.16 11.89 -19.91
CA PHE A 257 -12.83 12.51 -18.61
C PHE A 257 -12.69 11.46 -17.49
N ALA A 258 -13.57 10.46 -17.46
CA ALA A 258 -13.50 9.36 -16.49
C ALA A 258 -12.47 8.27 -16.88
N ALA A 259 -12.23 8.08 -18.17
CA ALA A 259 -11.44 6.97 -18.68
C ALA A 259 -9.98 6.99 -18.19
N GLY A 260 -9.34 8.16 -18.18
CA GLY A 260 -7.96 8.32 -17.72
C GLY A 260 -7.74 7.84 -16.27
N PRO A 261 -8.44 8.41 -15.29
CA PRO A 261 -8.34 7.96 -13.89
C PRO A 261 -8.70 6.49 -13.70
N LEU A 262 -9.77 6.00 -14.35
CA LEU A 262 -10.23 4.61 -14.22
C LEU A 262 -9.18 3.62 -14.72
N VAL A 263 -8.62 3.84 -15.90
CA VAL A 263 -7.55 3.00 -16.48
C VAL A 263 -6.32 3.02 -15.57
N THR A 264 -5.94 4.19 -15.07
CA THR A 264 -4.76 4.34 -14.23
C THR A 264 -4.90 3.61 -12.88
N VAL A 265 -6.03 3.80 -12.19
CA VAL A 265 -6.31 3.08 -10.93
C VAL A 265 -6.32 1.57 -11.17
N THR A 266 -6.99 1.12 -12.24
CA THR A 266 -7.05 -0.30 -12.62
C THR A 266 -5.65 -0.86 -12.88
N ALA A 267 -4.81 -0.15 -13.64
CA ALA A 267 -3.44 -0.57 -13.94
C ALA A 267 -2.59 -0.65 -12.67
N LEU A 268 -2.70 0.33 -11.77
CA LEU A 268 -1.95 0.37 -10.52
C LEU A 268 -2.35 -0.78 -9.58
N VAL A 269 -3.66 -0.96 -9.38
CA VAL A 269 -4.22 -2.04 -8.54
C VAL A 269 -3.86 -3.41 -9.10
N LEU A 270 -4.03 -3.62 -10.41
CA LEU A 270 -3.68 -4.88 -11.07
C LEU A 270 -2.18 -5.16 -10.97
N GLY A 271 -1.35 -4.14 -11.21
CA GLY A 271 0.10 -4.24 -11.11
C GLY A 271 0.58 -4.62 -9.71
N LEU A 272 0.05 -3.95 -8.67
CA LEU A 272 0.35 -4.24 -7.26
C LEU A 272 -0.13 -5.64 -6.87
N SER A 273 -1.36 -6.03 -7.27
CA SER A 273 -1.93 -7.35 -6.98
C SER A 273 -1.13 -8.49 -7.61
N LEU A 274 -0.73 -8.34 -8.89
CA LEU A 274 0.11 -9.34 -9.58
C LEU A 274 1.49 -9.46 -8.92
N THR A 275 2.06 -8.35 -8.47
CA THR A 275 3.33 -8.33 -7.73
C THR A 275 3.20 -9.03 -6.39
N ALA A 276 2.14 -8.73 -5.62
CA ALA A 276 1.85 -9.38 -4.34
C ALA A 276 1.64 -10.90 -4.51
N GLU A 277 0.90 -11.31 -5.54
CA GLU A 277 0.66 -12.72 -5.82
C GLU A 277 1.96 -13.47 -6.20
N ALA A 278 2.81 -12.87 -7.03
CA ALA A 278 4.10 -13.43 -7.42
C ALA A 278 5.00 -13.63 -6.18
N LEU A 279 5.09 -12.63 -5.31
CA LEU A 279 5.85 -12.70 -4.05
C LEU A 279 5.30 -13.77 -3.12
N ASN A 280 3.98 -13.85 -2.93
CA ASN A 280 3.34 -14.81 -2.03
C ASN A 280 3.56 -16.26 -2.48
N ARG A 281 3.51 -16.54 -3.78
CA ARG A 281 3.75 -17.89 -4.32
C ARG A 281 5.16 -18.39 -4.05
N GLU A 282 6.17 -17.53 -4.14
CA GLU A 282 7.56 -17.92 -3.93
C GLU A 282 7.92 -18.07 -2.44
N ILE A 283 7.27 -17.32 -1.55
CA ILE A 283 7.47 -17.47 -0.09
C ILE A 283 6.84 -18.78 0.43
N ARG A 284 5.77 -19.25 -0.22
CA ARG A 284 5.09 -20.51 0.16
C ARG A 284 5.77 -21.77 -0.38
N ARG A 285 6.70 -21.65 -1.33
CA ARG A 285 7.53 -22.76 -1.87
C ARG A 285 8.79 -22.96 -1.02
#